data_1bc450825a4c3eb9f2901dd753b00b4e
#
_entry.id   1bc450825a4c3eb9f2901dd753b00b4e
#
_cell.length_a   1.000
_cell.length_b   1.000
_cell.length_c   1.000
_cell.angle_alpha   90.00
_cell.angle_beta   90.00
_cell.angle_gamma   90.00
#
_symmetry.space_group_name_H-M   'P 1'
#
loop_
_entity.id
_entity.type
_entity.pdbx_description
1 polymer ?
#
loop_
_entity_poly.entity_id
_entity_poly.type
_entity_poly.pdbx_seq_one_letter_code
_entity_poly.pdbx_strand_id
1 'polypeptide(L)'
;HARMLKNWGLKRLADKVYEESIGEMKHADLLVERILMLDGLPNLQALGKLQIGEDVPEVFQCDMRSEVNNQGCLKEAIAICEEKRDYVSREILENILDDTEEHIDWIETQQTRINLAGRPNYIQEHMYEGVS
;
A
#
# COMPACT_ATOMS: atom_id res chain seq x y z
N HIS A 1 -6.73 -5.91 6.46
CA HIS A 1 -7.63 -6.15 5.30
C HIS A 1 -7.41 -7.53 4.68
N ALA A 2 -6.15 -8.00 4.53
CA ALA A 2 -5.89 -9.33 3.97
C ALA A 2 -6.59 -10.44 4.77
N ARG A 3 -6.52 -10.38 6.09
CA ARG A 3 -7.19 -11.35 6.97
C ARG A 3 -8.71 -11.29 6.85
N MET A 4 -9.28 -10.08 6.77
CA MET A 4 -10.70 -9.88 6.60
C MET A 4 -11.19 -10.44 5.26
N LEU A 5 -10.47 -10.15 4.18
CA LEU A 5 -10.79 -10.64 2.85
C LEU A 5 -10.75 -12.17 2.80
N LYS A 6 -9.75 -12.77 3.45
CA LYS A 6 -9.67 -14.24 3.56
C LYS A 6 -10.85 -14.80 4.33
N ASN A 7 -11.23 -14.17 5.43
CA ASN A 7 -12.37 -14.58 6.25
C ASN A 7 -13.70 -14.48 5.49
N TRP A 8 -13.80 -13.51 4.56
CA TRP A 8 -14.96 -13.37 3.68
C TRP A 8 -14.97 -14.37 2.50
N GLY A 9 -13.96 -15.23 2.40
CA GLY A 9 -13.86 -16.21 1.32
C GLY A 9 -13.23 -15.69 0.02
N LEU A 10 -12.60 -14.52 0.05
CA LEU A 10 -12.01 -13.88 -1.12
C LEU A 10 -10.50 -14.14 -1.16
N LYS A 11 -10.13 -15.41 -1.24
CA LYS A 11 -8.73 -15.84 -1.11
C LYS A 11 -7.80 -15.19 -2.13
N ARG A 12 -8.22 -15.11 -3.38
CA ARG A 12 -7.40 -14.54 -4.45
C ARG A 12 -7.06 -13.08 -4.19
N LEU A 13 -8.05 -12.31 -3.76
CA LEU A 13 -7.85 -10.91 -3.40
C LEU A 13 -7.04 -10.78 -2.11
N ALA A 14 -7.31 -11.63 -1.12
CA ALA A 14 -6.57 -11.66 0.14
C ALA A 14 -5.08 -11.90 -0.07
N ASP A 15 -4.71 -12.82 -0.96
CA ASP A 15 -3.31 -13.11 -1.29
C ASP A 15 -2.61 -11.89 -1.87
N LYS A 16 -3.26 -11.16 -2.75
CA LYS A 16 -2.70 -9.94 -3.35
C LYS A 16 -2.50 -8.83 -2.31
N VAL A 17 -3.49 -8.60 -1.46
CA VAL A 17 -3.41 -7.59 -0.40
C VAL A 17 -2.33 -7.96 0.63
N TYR A 18 -2.18 -9.24 0.92
CA TYR A 18 -1.09 -9.74 1.79
C TYR A 18 0.29 -9.47 1.18
N GLU A 19 0.47 -9.76 -0.11
CA GLU A 19 1.72 -9.44 -0.83
C GLU A 19 2.09 -7.97 -0.73
N GLU A 20 1.11 -7.08 -0.94
CA GLU A 20 1.33 -5.63 -0.82
C GLU A 20 1.76 -5.25 0.61
N SER A 21 1.16 -5.86 1.64
CA SER A 21 1.53 -5.59 3.03
C SER A 21 2.96 -6.00 3.35
N ILE A 22 3.43 -7.12 2.80
CA ILE A 22 4.82 -7.57 2.95
C ILE A 22 5.78 -6.59 2.26
N GLY A 23 5.43 -6.10 1.07
CA GLY A 23 6.20 -5.08 0.37
C GLY A 23 6.34 -3.79 1.18
N GLU A 24 5.26 -3.34 1.80
CA GLU A 24 5.28 -2.15 2.67
C GLU A 24 6.15 -2.34 3.91
N MET A 25 6.15 -3.52 4.50
CA MET A 25 7.04 -3.83 5.62
C MET A 25 8.52 -3.78 5.21
N LYS A 26 8.86 -4.24 4.01
CA LYS A 26 10.22 -4.13 3.47
C LYS A 26 10.62 -2.68 3.25
N HIS A 27 9.72 -1.84 2.75
CA HIS A 27 9.95 -0.40 2.61
C HIS A 27 10.23 0.25 3.97
N ALA A 28 9.42 -0.07 4.97
CA ALA A 28 9.60 0.46 6.32
C ALA A 28 10.96 0.05 6.90
N ASP A 29 11.38 -1.20 6.68
CA ASP A 29 12.68 -1.70 7.14
C ASP A 29 13.84 -0.93 6.51
N LEU A 30 13.79 -0.68 5.21
CA LEU A 30 14.80 0.13 4.51
C LEU A 30 14.90 1.55 5.07
N LEU A 31 13.76 2.17 5.37
CA LEU A 31 13.72 3.52 5.94
C LEU A 31 14.29 3.55 7.36
N VAL A 32 13.94 2.57 8.18
CA VAL A 32 14.49 2.45 9.55
C VAL A 32 16.01 2.29 9.49
N GLU A 33 16.51 1.41 8.63
CA GLU A 33 17.93 1.18 8.44
C GLU A 33 18.66 2.48 8.04
N ARG A 34 18.08 3.23 7.10
CA ARG A 34 18.66 4.49 6.63
C ARG A 34 18.66 5.56 7.70
N ILE A 35 17.58 5.69 8.49
CA ILE A 35 17.48 6.64 9.61
C ILE A 35 18.54 6.33 10.65
N LEU A 36 18.73 5.06 11.01
CA LEU A 36 19.75 4.64 11.97
C LEU A 36 21.16 4.91 11.45
N MET A 37 21.41 4.69 10.15
CA MET A 37 22.70 5.00 9.54
C MET A 37 23.03 6.50 9.62
N LEU A 38 22.02 7.37 9.60
CA LEU A 38 22.16 8.81 9.74
C LEU A 38 22.14 9.29 11.21
N ASP A 39 22.29 8.38 12.16
CA ASP A 39 22.22 8.64 13.60
C ASP A 39 20.87 9.22 14.07
N GLY A 40 19.82 9.01 13.28
CA GLY A 40 18.46 9.38 13.68
C GLY A 40 17.83 8.35 14.58
N LEU A 41 16.69 8.72 15.18
CA LEU A 41 15.87 7.80 15.96
C LEU A 41 14.51 7.64 15.28
N PRO A 42 14.19 6.44 14.74
CA PRO A 42 12.90 6.23 14.10
C PRO A 42 11.75 6.33 15.10
N ASN A 43 10.69 7.03 14.71
CA ASN A 43 9.47 7.08 15.52
C ASN A 43 8.53 5.95 15.09
N LEU A 44 8.72 4.78 15.69
CA LEU A 44 7.92 3.59 15.39
C LEU A 44 6.60 3.54 16.19
N GLN A 45 6.40 4.48 17.10
CA GLN A 45 5.19 4.54 17.92
C GLN A 45 4.13 5.48 17.35
N ALA A 46 4.51 6.38 16.44
CA ALA A 46 3.56 7.25 15.77
C ALA A 46 2.75 6.47 14.74
N LEU A 47 1.56 6.06 15.15
CA LEU A 47 0.64 5.34 14.28
C LEU A 47 -0.53 6.26 13.93
N GLY A 48 -0.77 6.45 12.65
CA GLY A 48 -1.95 7.16 12.19
C GLY A 48 -3.23 6.41 12.49
N LYS A 49 -4.37 7.06 12.26
CA LYS A 49 -5.67 6.45 12.45
C LYS A 49 -5.81 5.24 11.52
N LEU A 50 -6.12 4.08 12.09
CA LEU A 50 -6.44 2.89 11.29
C LEU A 50 -7.77 3.09 10.57
N GLN A 51 -7.77 2.80 9.28
CA GLN A 51 -8.97 2.84 8.43
C GLN A 51 -9.28 1.42 7.99
N ILE A 52 -10.40 0.89 8.49
CA ILE A 52 -10.81 -0.49 8.24
C ILE A 52 -12.11 -0.46 7.45
N GLY A 53 -12.11 -1.07 6.27
CA GLY A 53 -13.30 -1.20 5.44
C GLY A 53 -14.19 -2.34 5.94
N GLU A 54 -15.49 -2.15 5.82
CA GLU A 54 -16.49 -3.16 6.23
C GLU A 54 -16.91 -4.05 5.05
N ASP A 55 -16.61 -3.64 3.83
CA ASP A 55 -16.85 -4.42 2.61
C ASP A 55 -15.72 -4.17 1.60
N VAL A 56 -15.75 -4.86 0.48
CA VAL A 56 -14.67 -4.79 -0.53
C VAL A 56 -14.50 -3.38 -1.11
N PRO A 57 -15.54 -2.65 -1.56
CA PRO A 57 -15.37 -1.28 -2.02
C PRO A 57 -14.78 -0.35 -0.96
N GLU A 58 -15.18 -0.50 0.29
CA GLU A 58 -14.68 0.30 1.41
C GLU A 58 -13.22 0.01 1.72
N VAL A 59 -12.79 -1.26 1.63
CA VAL A 59 -11.38 -1.66 1.75
C VAL A 59 -10.54 -0.89 0.73
N PHE A 60 -10.96 -0.85 -0.53
CA PHE A 60 -10.23 -0.11 -1.55
C PHE A 60 -10.23 1.40 -1.33
N GLN A 61 -11.33 1.97 -0.84
CA GLN A 61 -11.37 3.40 -0.50
C GLN A 61 -10.39 3.74 0.62
N CYS A 62 -10.33 2.92 1.66
CA CYS A 62 -9.41 3.11 2.78
C CYS A 62 -7.95 2.99 2.33
N ASP A 63 -7.65 1.96 1.54
CA ASP A 63 -6.31 1.73 1.04
C ASP A 63 -5.87 2.84 0.08
N MET A 64 -6.78 3.32 -0.78
CA MET A 64 -6.51 4.44 -1.68
C MET A 64 -6.15 5.71 -0.92
N ARG A 65 -6.93 6.06 0.11
CA ARG A 65 -6.63 7.26 0.93
C ARG A 65 -5.27 7.15 1.60
N SER A 66 -4.94 5.97 2.12
CA SER A 66 -3.64 5.71 2.74
C SER A 66 -2.50 5.87 1.75
N GLU A 67 -2.63 5.28 0.56
CA GLU A 67 -1.59 5.33 -0.48
C GLU A 67 -1.42 6.75 -1.06
N VAL A 68 -2.49 7.49 -1.28
CA VAL A 68 -2.43 8.87 -1.76
C VAL A 68 -1.75 9.78 -0.72
N ASN A 69 -2.04 9.57 0.56
CA ASN A 69 -1.35 10.29 1.63
C ASN A 69 0.14 9.95 1.66
N ASN A 70 0.49 8.68 1.54
CA ASN A 70 1.89 8.24 1.46
C ASN A 70 2.61 8.84 0.26
N GLN A 71 1.96 8.88 -0.89
CA GLN A 71 2.50 9.50 -2.10
C GLN A 71 2.88 10.95 -1.87
N GLY A 72 2.00 11.73 -1.24
CA GLY A 72 2.26 13.13 -0.90
C GLY A 72 3.43 13.28 0.06
N CYS A 73 3.48 12.48 1.11
CA CYS A 73 4.58 12.49 2.08
C CYS A 73 5.91 12.11 1.45
N LEU A 74 5.92 11.12 0.56
CA LEU A 74 7.13 10.70 -0.16
C LEU A 74 7.65 11.82 -1.06
N LYS A 75 6.78 12.51 -1.79
CA LYS A 75 7.18 13.63 -2.65
C LYS A 75 7.78 14.78 -1.84
N GLU A 76 7.20 15.11 -0.71
CA GLU A 76 7.77 16.12 0.19
C GLU A 76 9.14 15.72 0.73
N ALA A 77 9.28 14.46 1.16
CA ALA A 77 10.55 13.94 1.67
C ALA A 77 11.64 13.92 0.58
N ILE A 78 11.29 13.54 -0.65
CA ILE A 78 12.21 13.56 -1.78
C ILE A 78 12.70 14.98 -2.05
N ALA A 79 11.81 15.96 -2.03
CA ALA A 79 12.19 17.36 -2.23
C ALA A 79 13.17 17.84 -1.16
N ILE A 80 12.96 17.45 0.09
CA ILE A 80 13.87 17.78 1.19
C ILE A 80 15.24 17.11 1.00
N CYS A 81 15.27 15.84 0.60
CA CYS A 81 16.50 15.13 0.31
C CYS A 81 17.30 15.80 -0.80
N GLU A 82 16.63 16.25 -1.86
CA GLU A 82 17.26 16.95 -2.96
C GLU A 82 17.84 18.29 -2.52
N GLU A 83 17.11 19.06 -1.75
CA GLU A 83 17.58 20.33 -1.18
C GLU A 83 18.82 20.12 -0.31
N LYS A 84 18.85 19.09 0.52
CA LYS A 84 19.97 18.74 1.39
C LYS A 84 21.08 17.96 0.70
N ARG A 85 20.93 17.66 -0.57
CA ARG A 85 21.86 16.83 -1.38
C ARG A 85 22.06 15.42 -0.81
N ASP A 86 21.05 14.87 -0.14
CA ASP A 86 21.04 13.49 0.32
C ASP A 86 20.46 12.59 -0.78
N TYR A 87 21.29 12.33 -1.78
CA TYR A 87 20.86 11.59 -2.98
C TYR A 87 20.62 10.10 -2.70
N VAL A 88 21.27 9.54 -1.69
CA VAL A 88 21.08 8.13 -1.33
C VAL A 88 19.70 7.93 -0.69
N SER A 89 19.31 8.78 0.23
CA SER A 89 17.96 8.75 0.80
C SER A 89 16.90 9.05 -0.26
N ARG A 90 17.17 9.99 -1.17
CA ARG A 90 16.27 10.31 -2.28
C ARG A 90 15.99 9.07 -3.14
N GLU A 91 17.03 8.31 -3.49
CA GLU A 91 16.87 7.10 -4.31
C GLU A 91 15.99 6.05 -3.61
N ILE A 92 16.20 5.83 -2.32
CA ILE A 92 15.36 4.92 -1.53
C ILE A 92 13.89 5.37 -1.58
N LEU A 93 13.64 6.66 -1.35
CA LEU A 93 12.29 7.22 -1.36
C LEU A 93 11.66 7.18 -2.76
N GLU A 94 12.43 7.42 -3.81
CA GLU A 94 11.95 7.33 -5.20
C GLU A 94 11.51 5.92 -5.54
N ASN A 95 12.25 4.90 -5.11
CA ASN A 95 11.87 3.50 -5.33
C ASN A 95 10.57 3.14 -4.58
N ILE A 96 10.41 3.65 -3.36
CA ILE A 96 9.17 3.45 -2.60
C ILE A 96 8.00 4.19 -3.28
N LEU A 97 8.23 5.40 -3.78
CA LEU A 97 7.23 6.17 -4.50
C LEU A 97 6.76 5.44 -5.76
N ASP A 98 7.69 4.84 -6.49
CA ASP A 98 7.39 4.05 -7.69
C ASP A 98 6.44 2.89 -7.35
N ASP A 99 6.76 2.13 -6.32
CA ASP A 99 5.91 1.03 -5.85
C ASP A 99 4.54 1.52 -5.35
N THR A 100 4.52 2.67 -4.67
CA THR A 100 3.28 3.30 -4.20
C THR A 100 2.38 3.70 -5.36
N GLU A 101 2.95 4.28 -6.41
CA GLU A 101 2.18 4.67 -7.60
C GLU A 101 1.65 3.45 -8.36
N GLU A 102 2.42 2.37 -8.44
CA GLU A 102 1.94 1.10 -9.01
C GLU A 102 0.78 0.53 -8.21
N HIS A 103 0.85 0.60 -6.88
CA HIS A 103 -0.23 0.14 -6.01
C HIS A 103 -1.49 0.99 -6.14
N ILE A 104 -1.35 2.31 -6.26
CA ILE A 104 -2.46 3.23 -6.52
C ILE A 104 -3.14 2.85 -7.84
N ASP A 105 -2.36 2.64 -8.89
CA ASP A 105 -2.88 2.22 -10.20
C ASP A 105 -3.65 0.90 -10.11
N TRP A 106 -3.10 -0.07 -9.39
CA TRP A 106 -3.77 -1.35 -9.17
C TRP A 106 -5.11 -1.18 -8.44
N ILE A 107 -5.17 -0.35 -7.39
CA ILE A 107 -6.42 -0.08 -6.65
C ILE A 107 -7.44 0.58 -7.57
N GLU A 108 -7.04 1.59 -8.34
CA GLU A 108 -7.91 2.27 -9.32
C GLU A 108 -8.48 1.27 -10.32
N THR A 109 -7.66 0.35 -10.80
CA THR A 109 -8.10 -0.72 -11.71
C THR A 109 -9.16 -1.60 -11.06
N GLN A 110 -8.98 -1.98 -9.79
CA GLN A 110 -9.97 -2.79 -9.08
C GLN A 110 -11.28 -2.03 -8.91
N GLN A 111 -11.22 -0.77 -8.54
CA GLN A 111 -12.41 0.08 -8.42
C GLN A 111 -13.16 0.21 -9.74
N THR A 112 -12.44 0.38 -10.84
CA THR A 112 -13.02 0.42 -12.18
C THR A 112 -13.70 -0.91 -12.54
N ARG A 113 -13.05 -2.03 -12.24
CA ARG A 113 -13.61 -3.36 -12.51
C ARG A 113 -14.89 -3.63 -11.72
N ILE A 114 -14.94 -3.18 -10.46
CA ILE A 114 -16.17 -3.28 -9.65
C ILE A 114 -17.31 -2.50 -10.32
N ASN A 115 -17.03 -1.29 -10.79
CA ASN A 115 -18.04 -0.46 -11.45
C ASN A 115 -18.51 -1.04 -12.77
N LEU A 116 -17.61 -1.63 -13.56
CA LEU A 116 -17.95 -2.19 -14.87
C LEU A 116 -18.65 -3.55 -14.79
N ALA A 117 -18.18 -4.45 -13.95
CA ALA A 117 -18.69 -5.82 -13.85
C ALA A 117 -19.83 -5.96 -12.85
N GLY A 118 -19.95 -5.03 -11.92
CA GLY A 118 -20.82 -5.12 -10.76
C GLY A 118 -20.15 -5.87 -9.61
N ARG A 119 -20.52 -5.50 -8.41
CA ARG A 119 -19.93 -6.05 -7.19
C ARG A 119 -20.04 -7.57 -7.08
N PRO A 120 -21.20 -8.20 -7.33
CA PRO A 120 -21.30 -9.66 -7.23
C PRO A 120 -20.36 -10.41 -8.17
N ASN A 121 -20.22 -9.95 -9.41
CA ASN A 121 -19.33 -10.59 -10.37
C ASN A 121 -17.87 -10.42 -10.00
N TYR A 122 -17.49 -9.24 -9.51
CA TYR A 122 -16.14 -8.97 -9.02
C TYR A 122 -15.79 -9.89 -7.86
N ILE A 123 -16.69 -10.01 -6.89
CA ILE A 123 -16.48 -10.86 -5.71
C ILE A 123 -16.35 -12.33 -6.11
N GLN A 124 -17.20 -12.81 -7.00
CA GLN A 124 -17.16 -14.19 -7.46
C GLN A 124 -15.82 -14.53 -8.12
N GLU A 125 -15.28 -13.65 -8.94
CA GLU A 125 -13.96 -13.83 -9.56
C GLU A 125 -12.85 -14.02 -8.51
N HIS A 126 -12.93 -13.29 -7.40
CA HIS A 126 -11.89 -13.30 -6.37
C HIS A 126 -12.06 -14.39 -5.32
N MET A 127 -13.16 -15.15 -5.36
CA MET A 127 -13.35 -16.36 -4.57
C MET A 127 -12.62 -17.57 -5.13
N TYR A 128 -12.16 -17.50 -6.38
CA TYR A 128 -11.44 -18.58 -7.03
C TYR A 128 -10.08 -18.81 -6.37
N GLU A 129 -9.81 -20.07 -6.03
CA GLU A 129 -8.60 -20.45 -5.29
C GLU A 129 -7.44 -20.89 -6.19
N GLY A 130 -7.58 -20.81 -7.50
CA GLY A 130 -6.53 -21.14 -8.44
C GLY A 130 -6.33 -22.63 -8.69
N VAL A 131 -7.21 -23.48 -8.21
CA VAL A 131 -7.17 -24.91 -8.46
C VAL A 131 -8.09 -25.21 -9.64
N SER A 132 -7.54 -25.75 -10.66
CA SER A 132 -8.30 -26.19 -11.82
C SER A 132 -8.83 -27.61 -11.65
#